data_854e8f6dc2d6e783377656c663ad58c4
#
_entry.id   854e8f6dc2d6e783377656c663ad58c4
#
_cell.length_a   1.000
_cell.length_b   1.000
_cell.length_c   1.000
_cell.angle_alpha   90.00
_cell.angle_beta   90.00
_cell.angle_gamma   90.00
#
_symmetry.space_group_name_H-M   'P 1'
#
loop_
_entity.id
_entity.type
_entity.pdbx_description
1 polymer ?
#
loop_
_entity_poly.entity_id
_entity_poly.type
_entity_poly.pdbx_seq_one_letter_code
_entity_poly.pdbx_strand_id
1 'polypeptide(L)'
;RNLFDKDHFSFSRVNWMTNIVDDMSYNFINFDRGQYGVNVLFFNYGEQNESDEFGIIQSQFTPLSAVYGFSYARKVNKYNLGLDVKLITHNLHTQNAKGLVFGVGGYFPKVYKDLDLDVMVRNFGFAPKFGSWKSELPTSVNVAGTYPYKEWMFFGQLNRMKKHQTFGMGTSYNYKNMLWGKAGYYIDDMHKLTYPTFGLDFKYDKYIVGMSYIYGDKTLPLGNTIRLTINLEL
;
A
#
# COMPACT_ATOMS: atom_id res chain seq x y z
N ARG A 1 16.23 13.20 -9.46
CA ARG A 1 16.34 13.26 -8.00
C ARG A 1 16.97 11.93 -7.53
N ASN A 2 18.04 11.99 -6.76
CA ASN A 2 18.65 10.78 -6.21
C ASN A 2 17.72 10.27 -5.11
N LEU A 3 17.12 9.09 -5.29
CA LEU A 3 16.20 8.47 -4.33
C LEU A 3 16.87 8.12 -2.99
N PHE A 4 18.20 8.19 -2.92
CA PHE A 4 19.00 7.78 -1.76
C PHE A 4 19.61 8.95 -0.98
N ASP A 5 19.30 10.22 -1.33
CA ASP A 5 20.00 11.39 -0.77
C ASP A 5 19.38 11.92 0.54
N LYS A 6 18.20 11.46 0.92
CA LYS A 6 17.50 11.92 2.11
C LYS A 6 16.85 10.75 2.84
N ASP A 7 16.86 10.83 4.15
CA ASP A 7 16.09 9.93 4.99
C ASP A 7 14.60 10.33 4.91
N HIS A 8 13.72 9.34 4.84
CA HIS A 8 12.27 9.56 4.74
C HIS A 8 11.54 8.78 5.81
N PHE A 9 10.65 9.43 6.52
CA PHE A 9 9.68 8.78 7.39
C PHE A 9 8.28 9.03 6.83
N SER A 10 7.45 8.00 6.80
CA SER A 10 6.04 8.16 6.46
C SER A 10 5.12 7.36 7.39
N PHE A 11 3.99 7.97 7.70
CA PHE A 11 2.88 7.33 8.40
C PHE A 11 1.62 7.51 7.58
N SER A 12 0.84 6.44 7.44
CA SER A 12 -0.47 6.50 6.80
C SER A 12 -1.49 5.75 7.64
N ARG A 13 -2.70 6.30 7.74
CA ARG A 13 -3.85 5.64 8.36
C ARG A 13 -5.05 5.67 7.42
N VAL A 14 -5.73 4.54 7.34
CA VAL A 14 -7.00 4.36 6.67
C VAL A 14 -7.97 3.76 7.65
N ASN A 15 -9.09 4.41 7.90
CA ASN A 15 -10.23 3.78 8.56
C ASN A 15 -10.95 2.94 7.49
N TRP A 16 -11.04 1.64 7.73
CA TRP A 16 -11.48 0.67 6.74
C TRP A 16 -12.89 0.21 7.06
N MET A 17 -13.76 0.19 6.05
CA MET A 17 -15.13 -0.36 6.16
C MET A 17 -15.93 0.18 7.36
N THR A 18 -15.81 1.46 7.68
CA THR A 18 -16.46 2.11 8.83
C THR A 18 -17.97 1.97 8.86
N ASN A 19 -18.59 1.61 7.72
CA ASN A 19 -20.02 1.32 7.62
C ASN A 19 -20.39 -0.10 8.12
N ILE A 20 -19.39 -0.95 8.40
CA ILE A 20 -19.58 -2.35 8.79
C ILE A 20 -18.99 -2.61 10.18
N VAL A 21 -17.80 -2.07 10.45
CA VAL A 21 -17.07 -2.22 11.73
C VAL A 21 -16.44 -0.88 12.07
N ASP A 22 -16.80 -0.33 13.23
CA ASP A 22 -16.40 1.03 13.62
C ASP A 22 -14.90 1.20 13.81
N ASP A 23 -14.18 0.19 14.28
CA ASP A 23 -12.78 0.30 14.71
C ASP A 23 -11.78 -0.37 13.75
N MET A 24 -12.25 -0.81 12.57
CA MET A 24 -11.36 -1.42 11.61
C MET A 24 -10.41 -0.39 10.99
N SER A 25 -9.12 -0.63 11.10
CA SER A 25 -8.13 0.32 10.61
C SER A 25 -6.88 -0.34 10.04
N TYR A 26 -6.29 0.35 9.09
CA TYR A 26 -5.07 0.00 8.42
C TYR A 26 -4.04 1.10 8.67
N ASN A 27 -2.91 0.76 9.28
CA ASN A 27 -1.86 1.71 9.61
C ASN A 27 -0.56 1.25 8.98
N PHE A 28 0.15 2.16 8.34
CA PHE A 28 1.42 1.90 7.68
C PHE A 28 2.47 2.89 8.16
N ILE A 29 3.61 2.38 8.57
CA ILE A 29 4.79 3.14 8.98
C ILE A 29 5.92 2.73 8.05
N ASN A 30 6.67 3.68 7.53
CA ASN A 30 7.85 3.42 6.72
C ASN A 30 8.97 4.37 7.10
N PHE A 31 10.19 3.85 7.13
CA PHE A 31 11.41 4.61 7.30
C PHE A 31 12.44 4.14 6.27
N ASP A 32 12.91 5.06 5.45
CA ASP A 32 13.93 4.82 4.43
C ASP A 32 15.17 5.65 4.77
N ARG A 33 16.33 5.00 4.74
CA ARG A 33 17.63 5.61 4.93
C ARG A 33 18.63 5.11 3.90
N GLY A 34 18.99 5.99 2.97
CA GLY A 34 19.91 5.64 1.89
C GLY A 34 19.41 4.44 1.09
N GLN A 35 20.12 3.32 1.16
CA GLN A 35 19.79 2.10 0.42
C GLN A 35 18.84 1.14 1.16
N TYR A 36 18.51 1.43 2.41
CA TYR A 36 17.74 0.55 3.29
C TYR A 36 16.39 1.16 3.62
N GLY A 37 15.38 0.31 3.74
CA GLY A 37 14.07 0.69 4.22
C GLY A 37 13.52 -0.34 5.20
N VAL A 38 12.78 0.13 6.19
CA VAL A 38 11.99 -0.69 7.09
C VAL A 38 10.56 -0.21 7.07
N ASN A 39 9.63 -1.15 7.06
CA ASN A 39 8.22 -0.80 7.10
C ASN A 39 7.45 -1.74 8.01
N VAL A 40 6.40 -1.22 8.58
CA VAL A 40 5.46 -1.98 9.39
C VAL A 40 4.05 -1.60 8.98
N LEU A 41 3.24 -2.61 8.80
CA LEU A 41 1.85 -2.50 8.45
C LEU A 41 1.03 -3.24 9.51
N PHE A 42 0.07 -2.55 10.09
CA PHE A 42 -0.89 -3.13 11.02
C PHE A 42 -2.29 -3.05 10.45
N PHE A 43 -2.98 -4.17 10.47
CA PHE A 43 -4.40 -4.23 10.18
C PHE A 43 -5.15 -4.69 11.44
N ASN A 44 -5.92 -3.78 12.00
CA ASN A 44 -6.82 -4.03 13.11
C ASN A 44 -8.20 -4.33 12.55
N TYR A 45 -8.76 -5.50 12.89
CA TYR A 45 -10.08 -5.94 12.41
C TYR A 45 -11.25 -5.40 13.24
N GLY A 46 -10.98 -4.56 14.24
CA GLY A 46 -11.96 -4.10 15.19
C GLY A 46 -12.25 -5.14 16.29
N GLU A 47 -13.00 -4.72 17.28
CA GLU A 47 -13.42 -5.59 18.38
C GLU A 47 -14.47 -6.59 17.90
N GLN A 48 -14.31 -7.84 18.27
CA GLN A 48 -15.22 -8.94 17.93
C GLN A 48 -15.66 -9.68 19.21
N ASN A 49 -16.91 -10.13 19.19
CA ASN A 49 -17.48 -10.90 20.28
C ASN A 49 -17.37 -12.40 19.99
N GLU A 50 -16.90 -13.16 20.95
CA GLU A 50 -17.05 -14.60 20.98
C GLU A 50 -18.36 -14.92 21.69
N SER A 51 -19.28 -15.61 21.01
CA SER A 51 -20.58 -16.02 21.58
C SER A 51 -20.67 -17.52 21.63
N ASP A 52 -21.38 -18.03 22.62
CA ASP A 52 -21.74 -19.44 22.69
C ASP A 52 -22.86 -19.80 21.69
N GLU A 53 -23.28 -21.07 21.70
CA GLU A 53 -24.36 -21.59 20.84
C GLU A 53 -25.73 -20.93 21.08
N PHE A 54 -25.90 -20.25 22.19
CA PHE A 54 -27.14 -19.52 22.57
C PHE A 54 -27.03 -18.00 22.24
N GLY A 55 -25.89 -17.55 21.67
CA GLY A 55 -25.65 -16.15 21.35
C GLY A 55 -25.22 -15.29 22.55
N ILE A 56 -24.89 -15.91 23.69
CA ILE A 56 -24.39 -15.18 24.87
C ILE A 56 -22.92 -14.89 24.70
N ILE A 57 -22.56 -13.59 24.81
CA ILE A 57 -21.16 -13.13 24.67
C ILE A 57 -20.34 -13.68 25.83
N GLN A 58 -19.33 -14.49 25.53
CA GLN A 58 -18.40 -15.09 26.45
C GLN A 58 -17.14 -14.27 26.63
N SER A 59 -16.62 -13.74 25.55
CA SER A 59 -15.40 -12.91 25.56
C SER A 59 -15.39 -11.93 24.40
N GLN A 60 -14.48 -10.93 24.49
CA GLN A 60 -14.19 -9.98 23.42
C GLN A 60 -12.72 -10.12 23.03
N PHE A 61 -12.42 -10.01 21.75
CA PHE A 61 -11.07 -10.05 21.23
C PHE A 61 -10.91 -9.15 20.01
N THR A 62 -9.69 -8.70 19.76
CA THR A 62 -9.36 -7.87 18.60
C THR A 62 -8.35 -8.60 17.72
N PRO A 63 -8.78 -9.18 16.58
CA PRO A 63 -7.85 -9.79 15.65
C PRO A 63 -6.89 -8.75 15.08
N LEU A 64 -5.63 -9.14 14.95
CA LEU A 64 -4.57 -8.27 14.44
C LEU A 64 -3.72 -9.00 13.40
N SER A 65 -3.50 -8.36 12.27
CA SER A 65 -2.49 -8.78 11.30
C SER A 65 -1.39 -7.73 11.21
N ALA A 66 -0.14 -8.19 11.16
CA ALA A 66 0.99 -7.30 10.97
C ALA A 66 1.93 -7.83 9.88
N VAL A 67 2.55 -6.92 9.17
CA VAL A 67 3.62 -7.19 8.19
C VAL A 67 4.81 -6.33 8.54
N TYR A 68 5.93 -6.95 8.80
CA TYR A 68 7.22 -6.31 9.06
C TYR A 68 8.09 -6.49 7.83
N GLY A 69 8.48 -5.40 7.19
CA GLY A 69 9.26 -5.42 5.97
C GLY A 69 10.65 -4.80 6.14
N PHE A 70 11.61 -5.41 5.48
CA PHE A 70 12.94 -4.85 5.27
C PHE A 70 13.21 -4.80 3.78
N SER A 71 13.72 -3.69 3.28
CA SER A 71 14.06 -3.49 1.88
C SER A 71 15.49 -3.02 1.72
N TYR A 72 16.09 -3.44 0.61
CA TYR A 72 17.40 -3.00 0.18
C TYR A 72 17.33 -2.62 -1.30
N ALA A 73 17.84 -1.44 -1.65
CA ALA A 73 17.91 -0.99 -3.03
C ALA A 73 19.32 -0.49 -3.37
N ARG A 74 19.78 -0.80 -4.57
CA ARG A 74 21.10 -0.40 -5.05
C ARG A 74 21.01 0.19 -6.44
N LYS A 75 21.76 1.27 -6.66
CA LYS A 75 21.95 1.85 -7.99
C LYS A 75 22.99 1.02 -8.74
N VAL A 76 22.60 0.54 -9.93
CA VAL A 76 23.45 -0.17 -10.88
C VAL A 76 23.41 0.58 -12.20
N ASN A 77 24.49 1.29 -12.52
CA ASN A 77 24.54 2.25 -13.61
C ASN A 77 23.45 3.34 -13.45
N LYS A 78 22.52 3.42 -14.39
CA LYS A 78 21.38 4.35 -14.35
C LYS A 78 20.11 3.76 -13.73
N TYR A 79 20.10 2.46 -13.40
CA TYR A 79 18.96 1.74 -12.89
C TYR A 79 19.04 1.58 -11.36
N ASN A 80 17.91 1.48 -10.70
CA ASN A 80 17.85 1.11 -9.29
C ASN A 80 17.22 -0.29 -9.19
N LEU A 81 17.92 -1.22 -8.58
CA LEU A 81 17.43 -2.57 -8.33
C LEU A 81 17.18 -2.73 -6.85
N GLY A 82 16.10 -3.40 -6.49
CA GLY A 82 15.67 -3.58 -5.11
C GLY A 82 15.17 -4.97 -4.82
N LEU A 83 15.28 -5.33 -3.56
CA LEU A 83 14.69 -6.53 -2.98
C LEU A 83 14.02 -6.18 -1.66
N ASP A 84 12.98 -6.93 -1.31
CA ASP A 84 12.34 -6.84 -0.02
C ASP A 84 12.07 -8.22 0.59
N VAL A 85 12.09 -8.27 1.92
CA VAL A 85 11.72 -9.42 2.72
C VAL A 85 10.68 -8.98 3.73
N LYS A 86 9.59 -9.73 3.87
CA LYS A 86 8.50 -9.41 4.79
C LYS A 86 8.12 -10.61 5.64
N LEU A 87 8.04 -10.39 6.94
CA LEU A 87 7.43 -11.31 7.89
C LEU A 87 5.95 -10.93 8.06
N ILE A 88 5.06 -11.86 7.75
CA ILE A 88 3.61 -11.70 7.93
C ILE A 88 3.24 -12.42 9.22
N THR A 89 2.47 -11.78 10.09
CA THR A 89 1.92 -12.37 11.30
C THR A 89 0.42 -12.12 11.35
N HIS A 90 -0.34 -13.15 11.67
CA HIS A 90 -1.76 -13.06 11.95
C HIS A 90 -2.02 -13.59 13.36
N ASN A 91 -2.75 -12.83 14.15
CA ASN A 91 -3.27 -13.22 15.44
C ASN A 91 -4.80 -13.14 15.35
N LEU A 92 -5.44 -14.31 15.27
CA LEU A 92 -6.88 -14.46 15.16
C LEU A 92 -7.38 -15.21 16.41
N HIS A 93 -7.49 -14.48 17.51
CA HIS A 93 -7.90 -15.02 18.81
C HIS A 93 -7.02 -16.19 19.27
N THR A 94 -7.49 -17.43 19.16
CA THR A 94 -6.76 -18.64 19.58
C THR A 94 -5.75 -19.15 18.55
N GLN A 95 -5.78 -18.62 17.33
CA GLN A 95 -4.93 -19.09 16.22
C GLN A 95 -3.92 -18.03 15.78
N ASN A 96 -2.68 -18.47 15.67
CA ASN A 96 -1.59 -17.65 15.16
C ASN A 96 -1.02 -18.25 13.88
N ALA A 97 -0.72 -17.41 12.90
CA ALA A 97 -0.04 -17.83 11.68
C ALA A 97 1.10 -16.88 11.33
N LYS A 98 2.17 -17.44 10.76
CA LYS A 98 3.34 -16.69 10.30
C LYS A 98 3.70 -17.08 8.87
N GLY A 99 4.13 -16.11 8.07
CA GLY A 99 4.61 -16.30 6.72
C GLY A 99 5.83 -15.44 6.44
N LEU A 100 6.66 -15.86 5.48
CA LEU A 100 7.82 -15.10 5.03
C LEU A 100 7.73 -14.94 3.51
N VAL A 101 7.70 -13.70 3.05
CA VAL A 101 7.57 -13.39 1.63
C VAL A 101 8.66 -12.44 1.16
N PHE A 102 8.94 -12.52 -0.13
CA PHE A 102 9.99 -11.77 -0.80
C PHE A 102 9.40 -10.95 -1.93
N GLY A 103 10.12 -9.91 -2.32
CA GLY A 103 9.88 -9.13 -3.53
C GLY A 103 11.19 -8.73 -4.17
N VAL A 104 11.16 -8.56 -5.48
CA VAL A 104 12.26 -8.02 -6.27
C VAL A 104 11.72 -7.02 -7.28
N GLY A 105 12.48 -5.99 -7.58
CA GLY A 105 12.04 -5.00 -8.55
C GLY A 105 13.17 -4.14 -9.09
N GLY A 106 12.81 -3.34 -10.08
CA GLY A 106 13.71 -2.38 -10.69
C GLY A 106 12.99 -1.12 -11.12
N TYR A 107 13.66 0.01 -10.91
CA TYR A 107 13.29 1.31 -11.44
C TYR A 107 14.22 1.67 -12.60
N PHE A 108 13.65 1.98 -13.73
CA PHE A 108 14.29 2.24 -15.00
C PHE A 108 13.97 3.67 -15.44
N PRO A 109 14.82 4.66 -15.09
CA PRO A 109 14.57 6.04 -15.46
C PRO A 109 14.74 6.24 -16.95
N LYS A 110 13.88 7.09 -17.52
CA LYS A 110 13.96 7.57 -18.91
C LYS A 110 14.12 6.46 -19.95
N VAL A 111 13.25 5.44 -19.85
CA VAL A 111 13.24 4.33 -20.83
C VAL A 111 12.86 4.80 -22.22
N TYR A 112 11.99 5.83 -22.30
CA TYR A 112 11.66 6.54 -23.54
C TYR A 112 11.35 7.99 -23.20
N LYS A 113 12.16 8.94 -23.74
CA LYS A 113 12.10 10.36 -23.38
C LYS A 113 12.19 10.54 -21.84
N ASP A 114 11.17 11.13 -21.23
CA ASP A 114 11.08 11.33 -19.78
C ASP A 114 10.19 10.30 -19.08
N LEU A 115 9.84 9.20 -19.75
CA LEU A 115 9.07 8.10 -19.17
C LEU A 115 9.97 7.24 -18.27
N ASP A 116 9.64 7.21 -16.99
CA ASP A 116 10.22 6.28 -16.03
C ASP A 116 9.35 5.03 -15.92
N LEU A 117 9.98 3.88 -15.73
CA LEU A 117 9.29 2.59 -15.61
C LEU A 117 9.71 1.87 -14.32
N ASP A 118 8.74 1.32 -13.62
CA ASP A 118 8.93 0.41 -12.47
C ASP A 118 8.41 -0.96 -12.82
N VAL A 119 9.18 -2.00 -12.49
CA VAL A 119 8.76 -3.40 -12.62
C VAL A 119 9.04 -4.13 -11.32
N MET A 120 8.04 -4.81 -10.77
CA MET A 120 8.16 -5.52 -9.49
C MET A 120 7.46 -6.87 -9.53
N VAL A 121 8.10 -7.88 -8.93
CA VAL A 121 7.47 -9.14 -8.52
C VAL A 121 7.40 -9.14 -7.00
N ARG A 122 6.22 -9.36 -6.45
CA ARG A 122 5.96 -9.24 -5.00
C ARG A 122 5.31 -10.49 -4.42
N ASN A 123 5.49 -10.66 -3.11
CA ASN A 123 4.78 -11.62 -2.27
C ASN A 123 4.92 -13.07 -2.73
N PHE A 124 6.11 -13.49 -3.14
CA PHE A 124 6.44 -14.89 -3.35
C PHE A 124 7.18 -15.45 -2.13
N GLY A 125 7.00 -16.72 -1.79
CA GLY A 125 7.67 -17.35 -0.64
C GLY A 125 6.79 -18.29 0.14
N PHE A 126 6.82 -18.17 1.46
CA PHE A 126 6.16 -19.09 2.39
C PHE A 126 4.91 -18.46 2.99
N ALA A 127 3.76 -19.02 2.65
CA ALA A 127 2.47 -18.54 3.10
C ALA A 127 2.21 -18.85 4.59
N PRO A 128 1.46 -17.99 5.30
CA PRO A 128 0.99 -18.29 6.64
C PRO A 128 0.15 -19.56 6.69
N LYS A 129 0.30 -20.33 7.79
CA LYS A 129 -0.48 -21.54 8.02
C LYS A 129 -1.27 -21.41 9.32
N PHE A 130 -2.56 -21.75 9.27
CA PHE A 130 -3.46 -21.87 10.41
C PHE A 130 -3.78 -23.36 10.62
N GLY A 131 -3.09 -24.03 11.53
CA GLY A 131 -3.18 -25.48 11.66
C GLY A 131 -2.77 -26.20 10.38
N SER A 132 -3.69 -26.98 9.81
CA SER A 132 -3.50 -27.69 8.52
C SER A 132 -3.77 -26.82 7.30
N TRP A 133 -4.49 -25.71 7.44
CA TRP A 133 -4.84 -24.82 6.33
C TRP A 133 -3.72 -23.84 6.02
N LYS A 134 -3.36 -23.73 4.75
CA LYS A 134 -2.34 -22.82 4.25
C LYS A 134 -3.00 -21.75 3.40
N SER A 135 -2.76 -20.47 3.75
CA SER A 135 -3.20 -19.35 2.95
C SER A 135 -2.50 -19.33 1.58
N GLU A 136 -3.18 -18.83 0.57
CA GLU A 136 -2.51 -18.52 -0.69
C GLU A 136 -1.81 -17.17 -0.62
N LEU A 137 -0.59 -17.10 -1.17
CA LEU A 137 0.10 -15.83 -1.30
C LEU A 137 -0.46 -15.01 -2.47
N PRO A 138 -0.65 -13.70 -2.27
CA PRO A 138 -1.04 -12.77 -3.32
C PRO A 138 0.17 -12.40 -4.19
N THR A 139 0.86 -13.42 -4.74
CA THR A 139 2.01 -13.19 -5.62
C THR A 139 1.58 -12.41 -6.85
N SER A 140 2.24 -11.30 -7.10
CA SER A 140 1.87 -10.37 -8.18
C SER A 140 3.06 -9.82 -8.94
N VAL A 141 2.81 -9.49 -10.20
CA VAL A 141 3.70 -8.70 -11.04
C VAL A 141 3.07 -7.33 -11.22
N ASN A 142 3.82 -6.29 -10.93
CA ASN A 142 3.40 -4.90 -11.10
C ASN A 142 4.32 -4.22 -12.12
N VAL A 143 3.73 -3.49 -13.04
CA VAL A 143 4.42 -2.60 -13.99
C VAL A 143 3.78 -1.24 -13.86
N ALA A 144 4.59 -0.21 -13.58
CA ALA A 144 4.11 1.15 -13.47
C ALA A 144 4.96 2.10 -14.31
N GLY A 145 4.33 3.10 -14.88
CA GLY A 145 4.97 4.16 -15.65
C GLY A 145 4.66 5.52 -15.07
N THR A 146 5.65 6.42 -15.08
CA THR A 146 5.53 7.81 -14.65
C THR A 146 6.09 8.73 -15.70
N TYR A 147 5.32 9.74 -16.10
CA TYR A 147 5.70 10.70 -17.11
C TYR A 147 5.49 12.13 -16.60
N PRO A 148 6.58 12.89 -16.33
CA PRO A 148 6.50 14.30 -15.96
C PRO A 148 6.29 15.18 -17.21
N TYR A 149 5.40 16.18 -17.10
CA TYR A 149 5.19 17.20 -18.12
C TYR A 149 4.89 18.55 -17.47
N LYS A 150 5.86 19.44 -17.44
CA LYS A 150 5.79 20.73 -16.74
C LYS A 150 5.45 20.52 -15.26
N GLU A 151 4.36 21.11 -14.78
CA GLU A 151 3.83 20.96 -13.41
C GLU A 151 2.97 19.70 -13.23
N TRP A 152 2.70 18.97 -14.31
CA TRP A 152 1.91 17.75 -14.29
C TRP A 152 2.78 16.50 -14.19
N MET A 153 2.27 15.50 -13.52
CA MET A 153 2.81 14.16 -13.49
C MET A 153 1.69 13.17 -13.85
N PHE A 154 1.93 12.32 -14.81
CA PHE A 154 1.00 11.27 -15.24
C PHE A 154 1.49 9.92 -14.75
N PHE A 155 0.57 9.08 -14.29
CA PHE A 155 0.85 7.76 -13.77
C PHE A 155 -0.02 6.73 -14.46
N GLY A 156 0.55 5.56 -14.70
CA GLY A 156 -0.18 4.38 -15.11
C GLY A 156 0.43 3.15 -14.44
N GLN A 157 -0.41 2.22 -13.99
CA GLN A 157 0.08 0.96 -13.45
C GLN A 157 -0.82 -0.19 -13.88
N LEU A 158 -0.19 -1.34 -14.12
CA LEU A 158 -0.82 -2.62 -14.32
C LEU A 158 -0.30 -3.57 -13.24
N ASN A 159 -1.20 -4.18 -12.50
CA ASN A 159 -0.84 -5.21 -11.54
C ASN A 159 -1.56 -6.51 -11.92
N ARG A 160 -0.81 -7.61 -11.99
CA ARG A 160 -1.33 -8.95 -12.29
C ARG A 160 -1.03 -9.89 -11.13
N MET A 161 -2.07 -10.46 -10.56
CA MET A 161 -2.01 -11.43 -9.48
C MET A 161 -2.76 -12.69 -9.90
N LYS A 162 -2.03 -13.77 -10.26
CA LYS A 162 -2.63 -14.99 -10.83
C LYS A 162 -3.52 -14.70 -12.05
N LYS A 163 -4.84 -14.85 -11.90
CA LYS A 163 -5.85 -14.58 -12.94
C LYS A 163 -6.45 -13.17 -12.85
N HIS A 164 -6.08 -12.38 -11.82
CA HIS A 164 -6.59 -11.04 -11.60
C HIS A 164 -5.72 -10.00 -12.25
N GLN A 165 -6.33 -9.00 -12.83
CA GLN A 165 -5.64 -7.82 -13.31
C GLN A 165 -6.30 -6.58 -12.74
N THR A 166 -5.47 -5.63 -12.31
CA THR A 166 -5.93 -4.32 -11.90
C THR A 166 -5.16 -3.27 -12.66
N PHE A 167 -5.86 -2.25 -13.07
CA PHE A 167 -5.29 -1.12 -13.78
C PHE A 167 -5.57 0.17 -13.03
N GLY A 168 -4.56 0.99 -12.85
CA GLY A 168 -4.68 2.32 -12.26
C GLY A 168 -4.07 3.36 -13.17
N MET A 169 -4.73 4.50 -13.31
CA MET A 169 -4.17 5.67 -13.96
C MET A 169 -4.47 6.93 -13.15
N GLY A 170 -3.64 7.93 -13.29
CA GLY A 170 -3.84 9.16 -12.57
C GLY A 170 -2.92 10.28 -13.01
N THR A 171 -3.18 11.44 -12.45
CA THR A 171 -2.37 12.62 -12.66
C THR A 171 -2.24 13.41 -11.37
N SER A 172 -1.15 14.13 -11.23
CA SER A 172 -0.99 15.14 -10.19
C SER A 172 -0.53 16.45 -10.80
N TYR A 173 -1.03 17.55 -10.26
CA TYR A 173 -0.63 18.92 -10.59
C TYR A 173 0.10 19.52 -9.40
N ASN A 174 1.30 20.03 -9.65
CA ASN A 174 2.14 20.65 -8.66
C ASN A 174 1.98 22.18 -8.70
N TYR A 175 1.40 22.75 -7.67
CA TYR A 175 1.30 24.21 -7.53
C TYR A 175 2.41 24.74 -6.61
N LYS A 176 3.37 25.45 -7.18
CA LYS A 176 4.47 26.14 -6.47
C LYS A 176 5.31 25.25 -5.54
N ASN A 177 5.39 23.95 -5.78
CA ASN A 177 6.06 22.97 -4.88
C ASN A 177 5.54 22.95 -3.43
N MET A 178 4.33 23.44 -3.21
CA MET A 178 3.67 23.48 -1.90
C MET A 178 2.38 22.66 -1.86
N LEU A 179 1.66 22.62 -2.97
CA LEU A 179 0.37 21.95 -3.04
C LEU A 179 0.33 21.02 -4.27
N TRP A 180 -0.10 19.78 -4.07
CA TRP A 180 -0.35 18.84 -5.16
C TRP A 180 -1.82 18.41 -5.15
N GLY A 181 -2.53 18.73 -6.23
CA GLY A 181 -3.83 18.15 -6.51
C GLY A 181 -3.67 16.86 -7.29
N LYS A 182 -4.39 15.81 -6.91
CA LYS A 182 -4.29 14.48 -7.52
C LYS A 182 -5.66 13.99 -7.92
N ALA A 183 -5.74 13.34 -9.09
CA ALA A 183 -6.92 12.63 -9.54
C ALA A 183 -6.50 11.31 -10.17
N GLY A 184 -7.28 10.28 -9.97
CA GLY A 184 -7.00 8.95 -10.50
C GLY A 184 -8.25 8.14 -10.74
N TYR A 185 -8.07 7.04 -11.46
CA TYR A 185 -9.11 6.08 -11.74
C TYR A 185 -8.54 4.66 -11.61
N TYR A 186 -9.28 3.79 -10.95
CA TYR A 186 -8.89 2.41 -10.69
C TYR A 186 -9.92 1.44 -11.26
N ILE A 187 -9.42 0.36 -11.86
CA ILE A 187 -10.21 -0.70 -12.47
C ILE A 187 -9.71 -2.04 -11.92
N ASP A 188 -10.61 -2.83 -11.39
CA ASP A 188 -10.40 -4.22 -10.96
C ASP A 188 -11.29 -5.14 -11.80
N ASP A 189 -10.68 -5.97 -12.65
CA ASP A 189 -11.39 -6.81 -13.62
C ASP A 189 -12.10 -7.99 -12.95
N MET A 190 -11.59 -8.47 -11.82
CA MET A 190 -12.19 -9.60 -11.10
C MET A 190 -13.44 -9.20 -10.35
N HIS A 191 -13.36 -8.17 -9.55
CA HIS A 191 -14.48 -7.73 -8.73
C HIS A 191 -15.41 -6.80 -9.50
N LYS A 192 -15.07 -6.50 -10.77
CA LYS A 192 -15.78 -5.53 -11.64
C LYS A 192 -15.96 -4.17 -10.94
N LEU A 193 -14.94 -3.80 -10.14
CA LEU A 193 -14.93 -2.55 -9.39
C LEU A 193 -14.20 -1.48 -10.19
N THR A 194 -14.82 -0.33 -10.30
CA THR A 194 -14.18 0.86 -10.86
C THR A 194 -14.52 2.05 -9.99
N TYR A 195 -13.50 2.85 -9.65
CA TYR A 195 -13.74 4.04 -8.86
C TYR A 195 -12.74 5.15 -9.13
N PRO A 196 -13.19 6.42 -9.13
CA PRO A 196 -12.31 7.56 -9.13
C PRO A 196 -11.70 7.79 -7.74
N THR A 197 -10.51 8.37 -7.73
CA THR A 197 -9.79 8.75 -6.53
C THR A 197 -9.33 10.19 -6.62
N PHE A 198 -9.36 10.91 -5.51
CA PHE A 198 -8.90 12.29 -5.42
C PHE A 198 -7.91 12.43 -4.27
N GLY A 199 -7.00 13.36 -4.37
CA GLY A 199 -6.03 13.60 -3.31
C GLY A 199 -5.51 15.03 -3.32
N LEU A 200 -5.07 15.45 -2.14
CA LEU A 200 -4.37 16.71 -1.92
C LEU A 200 -3.19 16.44 -1.01
N ASP A 201 -2.02 16.95 -1.39
CA ASP A 201 -0.85 16.99 -0.51
C ASP A 201 -0.43 18.43 -0.32
N PHE A 202 -0.11 18.78 0.91
CA PHE A 202 0.43 20.07 1.29
C PHE A 202 1.81 19.90 1.90
N LYS A 203 2.80 20.63 1.38
CA LYS A 203 4.18 20.65 1.88
C LYS A 203 4.47 21.95 2.62
N TYR A 204 4.96 21.79 3.83
CA TYR A 204 5.51 22.87 4.63
C TYR A 204 6.88 22.47 5.16
N ASP A 205 7.92 23.15 4.71
CA ASP A 205 9.32 22.81 5.01
C ASP A 205 9.61 21.32 4.67
N LYS A 206 9.95 20.52 5.66
CA LYS A 206 10.23 19.09 5.55
C LYS A 206 9.00 18.19 5.72
N TYR A 207 7.85 18.74 6.07
CA TYR A 207 6.62 18.00 6.30
C TYR A 207 5.75 18.00 5.05
N ILE A 208 5.18 16.84 4.71
CA ILE A 208 4.14 16.72 3.68
C ILE A 208 2.95 16.03 4.33
N VAL A 209 1.82 16.72 4.38
CA VAL A 209 0.55 16.15 4.84
C VAL A 209 -0.32 15.89 3.63
N GLY A 210 -0.80 14.67 3.50
CA GLY A 210 -1.62 14.22 2.38
C GLY A 210 -2.95 13.65 2.83
N MET A 211 -3.98 13.91 2.05
CA MET A 211 -5.28 13.29 2.16
C MET A 211 -5.66 12.72 0.81
N SER A 212 -6.16 11.50 0.79
CA SER A 212 -6.75 10.91 -0.42
C SER A 212 -8.10 10.28 -0.10
N TYR A 213 -8.99 10.33 -1.09
CA TYR A 213 -10.37 9.90 -1.00
C TYR A 213 -10.71 8.97 -2.16
N ILE A 214 -11.31 7.85 -1.84
CA ILE A 214 -11.88 6.91 -2.81
C ILE A 214 -13.38 7.22 -2.91
N TYR A 215 -13.81 7.70 -4.06
CA TYR A 215 -15.23 7.92 -4.32
C TYR A 215 -15.87 6.62 -4.80
N GLY A 216 -16.92 6.19 -4.15
CA GLY A 216 -17.64 4.98 -4.52
C GLY A 216 -19.04 4.95 -3.92
N ASP A 217 -19.90 4.09 -4.46
CA ASP A 217 -21.22 3.84 -3.90
C ASP A 217 -21.07 3.29 -2.47
N LYS A 218 -22.03 3.60 -1.59
CA LYS A 218 -22.09 3.08 -0.21
C LYS A 218 -22.18 1.55 -0.14
N THR A 219 -22.55 0.91 -1.23
CA THR A 219 -22.58 -0.56 -1.38
C THR A 219 -21.18 -1.16 -1.63
N LEU A 220 -20.21 -0.33 -2.02
CA LEU A 220 -18.84 -0.77 -2.23
C LEU A 220 -18.07 -0.76 -0.89
N PRO A 221 -17.41 -1.86 -0.51
CA PRO A 221 -16.65 -1.94 0.75
C PRO A 221 -15.56 -0.85 0.88
N LEU A 222 -15.03 -0.37 -0.25
CA LEU A 222 -14.02 0.68 -0.33
C LEU A 222 -14.58 2.08 -0.59
N GLY A 223 -15.89 2.21 -0.82
CA GLY A 223 -16.51 3.48 -1.10
C GLY A 223 -16.41 4.45 0.08
N ASN A 224 -16.13 5.72 -0.22
CA ASN A 224 -15.99 6.78 0.78
C ASN A 224 -14.84 6.59 1.77
N THR A 225 -13.79 5.86 1.38
CA THR A 225 -12.61 5.65 2.22
C THR A 225 -11.69 6.88 2.16
N ILE A 226 -11.29 7.36 3.32
CA ILE A 226 -10.31 8.44 3.48
C ILE A 226 -8.99 7.85 3.99
N ARG A 227 -7.90 8.22 3.34
CA ARG A 227 -6.53 7.95 3.78
C ARG A 227 -5.84 9.26 4.17
N LEU A 228 -5.28 9.29 5.35
CA LEU A 228 -4.40 10.36 5.82
C LEU A 228 -2.96 9.89 5.76
N THR A 229 -2.05 10.76 5.36
CA THR A 229 -0.62 10.45 5.24
C THR A 229 0.20 11.64 5.75
N ILE A 230 1.22 11.35 6.53
CA ILE A 230 2.23 12.33 6.96
C ILE A 230 3.58 11.79 6.50
N ASN A 231 4.33 12.61 5.76
CA ASN A 231 5.69 12.31 5.35
C ASN A 231 6.63 13.36 5.92
N LEU A 232 7.81 12.92 6.33
CA LEU A 232 8.88 13.75 6.85
C LEU A 232 10.15 13.48 6.03
N GLU A 233 10.72 14.54 5.43
CA GLU A 233 12.05 14.52 4.81
C GLU A 233 13.08 14.92 5.89
N LEU A 234 13.99 14.01 6.27
CA LEU A 234 15.00 14.21 7.30
C LEU A 234 16.37 14.58 6.71
#